data_ab46300add71470409ae31d4e4a32c8f
#
_entry.id   ab46300add71470409ae31d4e4a32c8f
#
_cell.length_a   1.000
_cell.length_b   1.000
_cell.length_c   1.000
_cell.angle_alpha   90.00
_cell.angle_beta   90.00
_cell.angle_gamma   90.00
#
_symmetry.space_group_name_H-M   'P 1'
#
loop_
_entity.id
_entity.type
_entity.pdbx_description
1 polymer ?
#
loop_
_entity_poly.entity_id
_entity_poly.type
_entity_poly.pdbx_seq_one_letter_code
_entity_poly.pdbx_strand_id
1 'polypeptide(L)'
;MGKKKAKKEKKKYGLGRPGAAERVEVGVSPIHGKGLYARKRIRPGAYVATFEGEPTRKDGMHVLWSLDDEDNPIGVEGKNALRFLNHASNPNAEFIGLDLHALRNIEAGTELTIHYGDDWEHID
;
A
#
# COMPACT_ATOMS: atom_id res chain seq x y z
N MET A 1 35.26 -3.18 8.31
CA MET A 1 34.58 -2.77 8.31
C MET A 1 33.80 -2.58 7.84
N GLY A 2 33.49 -2.68 7.76
CA GLY A 2 32.50 -2.45 7.72
C GLY A 2 31.93 -2.38 7.67
N LYS A 3 31.99 -2.67 7.90
CA LYS A 3 31.19 -2.53 8.14
C LYS A 3 30.50 -2.04 7.75
N LYS A 4 30.37 -2.07 7.65
CA LYS A 4 29.61 -1.53 7.54
C LYS A 4 28.86 -1.54 7.12
N LYS A 5 28.62 -2.01 7.15
CA LYS A 5 27.77 -2.04 6.99
C LYS A 5 26.90 -1.87 7.11
N ALA A 6 26.89 -2.08 7.59
CA ALA A 6 25.98 -2.04 8.12
C ALA A 6 25.16 -1.09 7.97
N LYS A 7 25.04 -0.56 7.63
CA LYS A 7 24.24 0.12 7.52
C LYS A 7 23.32 -0.11 6.97
N LYS A 8 23.41 -0.68 6.58
CA LYS A 8 22.62 -1.12 6.13
C LYS A 8 21.78 -1.75 6.66
N GLU A 9 22.13 -1.99 7.48
CA GLU A 9 21.26 -2.52 8.19
C GLU A 9 20.01 -1.95 8.16
N LYS A 10 19.87 -0.79 7.75
CA LYS A 10 18.62 -0.25 7.50
C LYS A 10 18.00 -0.93 6.36
N LYS A 11 16.86 -1.58 6.54
CA LYS A 11 16.12 -2.11 5.45
C LYS A 11 15.55 -1.00 4.63
N LYS A 12 15.59 -1.16 3.35
CA LYS A 12 14.86 -0.30 2.45
C LYS A 12 13.68 -1.07 1.94
N TYR A 13 12.51 -0.46 1.98
CA TYR A 13 11.29 -1.08 1.51
C TYR A 13 10.96 -0.55 0.13
N GLY A 14 10.93 -1.43 -0.84
CA GLY A 14 10.53 -1.08 -2.19
C GLY A 14 9.02 -1.08 -2.33
N LEU A 15 8.56 -1.06 -3.58
CA LEU A 15 7.14 -1.06 -3.88
C LEU A 15 6.71 -2.35 -4.57
N GLY A 16 7.53 -3.39 -4.49
CA GLY A 16 7.20 -4.69 -5.03
C GLY A 16 7.95 -4.99 -6.30
N ARG A 17 7.24 -5.45 -7.32
CA ARG A 17 7.85 -5.87 -8.57
C ARG A 17 8.53 -4.73 -9.29
N PRO A 18 9.50 -5.04 -10.17
CA PRO A 18 10.16 -3.99 -10.95
C PRO A 18 9.15 -3.13 -11.69
N GLY A 19 9.38 -1.82 -11.69
CA GLY A 19 8.48 -0.88 -12.34
C GLY A 19 7.39 -0.32 -11.45
N ALA A 20 7.16 -0.90 -10.26
CA ALA A 20 6.10 -0.41 -9.40
C ALA A 20 6.34 1.03 -8.98
N ALA A 21 7.58 1.39 -8.65
CA ALA A 21 7.90 2.74 -8.20
C ALA A 21 7.63 3.78 -9.29
N GLU A 22 7.56 3.36 -10.54
CA GLU A 22 7.30 4.29 -11.64
C GLU A 22 5.81 4.50 -11.88
N ARG A 23 4.97 3.70 -11.25
CA ARG A 23 3.53 3.81 -11.44
C ARG A 23 2.85 4.73 -10.46
N VAL A 24 3.47 4.95 -9.31
CA VAL A 24 2.81 5.67 -8.21
C VAL A 24 3.74 6.71 -7.58
N GLU A 25 3.13 7.68 -6.93
CA GLU A 25 3.88 8.70 -6.19
C GLU A 25 3.01 9.21 -5.05
N VAL A 26 3.67 9.73 -4.02
CA VAL A 26 2.99 10.31 -2.86
C VAL A 26 2.75 11.77 -3.13
N GLY A 27 1.57 12.26 -2.75
CA GLY A 27 1.24 13.67 -2.89
C GLY A 27 0.28 14.10 -1.80
N VAL A 28 -0.07 15.38 -1.80
CA VAL A 28 -1.06 15.91 -0.87
C VAL A 28 -2.44 15.45 -1.33
N SER A 29 -3.25 15.00 -0.40
CA SER A 29 -4.56 14.45 -0.72
C SER A 29 -5.68 15.35 -0.21
N PRO A 30 -6.73 15.59 -1.02
CA PRO A 30 -7.93 16.27 -0.53
C PRO A 30 -8.75 15.39 0.42
N ILE A 31 -8.50 14.08 0.44
CA ILE A 31 -9.22 13.19 1.33
C ILE A 31 -8.65 13.27 2.73
N HIS A 32 -7.35 13.08 2.86
CA HIS A 32 -6.70 13.11 4.17
C HIS A 32 -5.19 13.15 3.97
N GLY A 33 -4.55 14.16 4.56
CA GLY A 33 -3.10 14.27 4.62
C GLY A 33 -2.40 14.00 3.30
N LYS A 34 -1.62 12.92 3.27
CA LYS A 34 -0.95 12.46 2.07
C LYS A 34 -1.75 11.35 1.42
N GLY A 35 -1.57 11.18 0.13
CA GLY A 35 -2.20 10.12 -0.62
C GLY A 35 -1.24 9.55 -1.65
N LEU A 36 -1.69 8.49 -2.31
CA LEU A 36 -0.92 7.82 -3.34
C LEU A 36 -1.57 8.11 -4.68
N TYR A 37 -0.77 8.52 -5.65
CA TYR A 37 -1.27 8.94 -6.95
C TYR A 37 -0.68 8.10 -8.06
N ALA A 38 -1.45 7.89 -9.12
CA ALA A 38 -0.94 7.23 -10.31
C ALA A 38 -0.04 8.20 -11.07
N ARG A 39 1.17 7.75 -11.38
CA ARG A 39 2.09 8.56 -12.19
C ARG A 39 1.83 8.37 -13.67
N LYS A 40 1.20 7.26 -14.03
CA LYS A 40 0.84 6.96 -15.41
C LYS A 40 -0.47 6.17 -15.37
N ARG A 41 -1.08 6.01 -16.52
CA ARG A 41 -2.33 5.27 -16.61
C ARG A 41 -2.12 3.83 -16.18
N ILE A 42 -3.08 3.30 -15.42
CA ILE A 42 -3.08 1.91 -14.96
C ILE A 42 -4.34 1.25 -15.48
N ARG A 43 -4.19 0.11 -16.13
CA ARG A 43 -5.32 -0.59 -16.73
C ARG A 43 -6.11 -1.37 -15.70
N PRO A 44 -7.40 -1.64 -15.98
CA PRO A 44 -8.21 -2.44 -15.06
C PRO A 44 -7.57 -3.80 -14.82
N GLY A 45 -7.54 -4.23 -13.58
CA GLY A 45 -6.98 -5.52 -13.17
C GLY A 45 -5.47 -5.56 -13.10
N ALA A 46 -4.79 -4.50 -13.51
CA ALA A 46 -3.33 -4.51 -13.52
C ALA A 46 -2.75 -4.44 -12.13
N TYR A 47 -1.65 -5.13 -11.94
CA TYR A 47 -0.85 -5.03 -10.72
C TYR A 47 -0.28 -3.61 -10.61
N VAL A 48 -0.35 -3.04 -9.41
CA VAL A 48 0.16 -1.70 -9.16
C VAL A 48 1.45 -1.74 -8.37
N ALA A 49 1.39 -2.33 -7.18
CA ALA A 49 2.51 -2.35 -6.25
C ALA A 49 2.21 -3.33 -5.13
N THR A 50 3.19 -3.57 -4.27
CA THR A 50 3.04 -4.48 -3.13
C THR A 50 3.25 -3.73 -1.84
N PHE A 51 2.36 -3.97 -0.87
CA PHE A 51 2.45 -3.40 0.47
C PHE A 51 3.60 -4.08 1.20
N GLU A 52 4.57 -3.31 1.66
CA GLU A 52 5.73 -3.85 2.36
C GLU A 52 5.91 -3.16 3.69
N GLY A 53 6.35 -3.91 4.68
CA GLY A 53 6.56 -3.38 6.00
C GLY A 53 6.99 -4.46 6.98
N GLU A 54 6.69 -4.23 8.24
CA GLU A 54 7.10 -5.11 9.32
C GLU A 54 5.92 -5.92 9.83
N PRO A 55 6.12 -7.20 10.17
CA PRO A 55 5.04 -7.98 10.77
C PRO A 55 4.64 -7.37 12.10
N THR A 56 3.36 -7.40 12.40
CA THR A 56 2.87 -6.87 13.66
C THR A 56 1.66 -7.65 14.12
N ARG A 57 1.45 -7.67 15.43
CA ARG A 57 0.23 -8.25 16.01
C ARG A 57 -0.71 -7.16 16.48
N LYS A 58 -0.29 -5.90 16.41
CA LYS A 58 -1.10 -4.79 16.84
C LYS A 58 -1.76 -4.14 15.65
N ASP A 59 -3.02 -3.82 15.81
CA ASP A 59 -3.73 -3.09 14.79
C ASP A 59 -3.28 -1.63 14.80
N GLY A 60 -3.50 -0.94 13.71
CA GLY A 60 -3.11 0.45 13.59
C GLY A 60 -3.49 1.01 12.25
N MET A 61 -3.27 2.33 12.13
CA MET A 61 -3.70 3.07 10.95
C MET A 61 -3.04 2.60 9.65
N HIS A 62 -1.82 2.10 9.73
CA HIS A 62 -1.08 1.68 8.55
C HIS A 62 -0.81 0.19 8.55
N VAL A 63 -1.71 -0.58 9.17
CA VAL A 63 -1.55 -2.03 9.24
C VAL A 63 -2.53 -2.69 8.29
N LEU A 64 -2.01 -3.55 7.44
CA LEU A 64 -2.82 -4.35 6.52
C LEU A 64 -2.83 -5.78 7.03
N TRP A 65 -4.01 -6.35 7.19
CA TRP A 65 -4.17 -7.72 7.66
C TRP A 65 -4.39 -8.66 6.49
N SER A 66 -3.72 -9.79 6.54
CA SER A 66 -3.82 -10.81 5.52
C SER A 66 -3.83 -12.16 6.21
N LEU A 67 -3.82 -13.23 5.46
CA LEU A 67 -3.77 -14.57 6.02
C LEU A 67 -2.49 -15.26 5.53
N ASP A 68 -1.88 -16.06 6.42
CA ASP A 68 -0.74 -16.86 6.00
C ASP A 68 -1.24 -18.16 5.37
N ASP A 69 -0.30 -19.07 5.05
CA ASP A 69 -0.63 -20.32 4.39
C ASP A 69 -1.51 -21.23 5.22
N GLU A 70 -1.58 -20.97 6.53
CA GLU A 70 -2.39 -21.76 7.45
C GLU A 70 -3.63 -21.02 7.90
N ASP A 71 -4.00 -19.95 7.16
CA ASP A 71 -5.17 -19.13 7.44
C ASP A 71 -5.11 -18.38 8.75
N ASN A 72 -3.91 -18.13 9.27
CA ASN A 72 -3.74 -17.31 10.46
C ASN A 72 -3.60 -15.85 10.08
N PRO A 73 -4.21 -14.94 10.82
CA PRO A 73 -4.07 -13.52 10.52
C PRO A 73 -2.63 -13.05 10.67
N ILE A 74 -2.16 -12.31 9.67
CA ILE A 74 -0.86 -11.67 9.70
C ILE A 74 -1.06 -10.20 9.46
N GLY A 75 -0.59 -9.36 10.38
CA GLY A 75 -0.60 -7.93 10.20
C GLY A 75 0.74 -7.47 9.66
N VAL A 76 0.71 -6.50 8.76
CA VAL A 76 1.92 -5.87 8.25
C VAL A 76 1.77 -4.37 8.45
N GLU A 77 2.67 -3.80 9.25
CA GLU A 77 2.69 -2.37 9.43
C GLU A 77 3.44 -1.76 8.26
N GLY A 78 2.78 -0.89 7.50
CA GLY A 78 3.33 -0.37 6.26
C GLY A 78 4.55 0.49 6.45
N LYS A 79 5.56 0.24 5.63
CA LYS A 79 6.79 1.03 5.64
C LYS A 79 7.11 1.59 4.26
N ASN A 80 6.29 1.30 3.25
CA ASN A 80 6.48 1.89 1.93
C ASN A 80 5.34 2.87 1.62
N ALA A 81 5.35 3.40 0.41
CA ALA A 81 4.42 4.47 0.03
C ALA A 81 2.96 4.03 0.07
N LEU A 82 2.68 2.74 -0.01
CA LEU A 82 1.31 2.26 0.00
C LEU A 82 0.61 2.51 1.34
N ARG A 83 1.36 2.82 2.40
CA ARG A 83 0.74 3.15 3.67
C ARG A 83 -0.07 4.44 3.62
N PHE A 84 0.09 5.21 2.56
CA PHE A 84 -0.65 6.46 2.38
C PHE A 84 -1.93 6.31 1.58
N LEU A 85 -2.30 5.10 1.18
CA LEU A 85 -3.56 4.89 0.49
C LEU A 85 -4.72 5.35 1.37
N ASN A 86 -5.61 6.14 0.80
CA ASN A 86 -6.76 6.64 1.51
C ASN A 86 -8.01 5.83 1.19
N HIS A 87 -9.00 5.93 2.08
CA HIS A 87 -10.25 5.20 1.92
C HIS A 87 -11.20 5.95 0.99
N ALA A 88 -11.92 5.19 0.18
CA ALA A 88 -13.07 5.70 -0.54
C ALA A 88 -14.14 4.61 -0.56
N SER A 89 -15.40 5.00 -0.48
CA SER A 89 -16.48 4.00 -0.51
C SER A 89 -16.65 3.43 -1.92
N ASN A 90 -16.16 4.15 -2.93
CA ASN A 90 -16.14 3.63 -4.30
C ASN A 90 -14.69 3.65 -4.80
N PRO A 91 -13.86 2.73 -4.32
CA PRO A 91 -12.42 2.78 -4.58
C PRO A 91 -12.07 2.40 -5.99
N ASN A 92 -10.86 2.79 -6.42
CA ASN A 92 -10.36 2.40 -7.74
C ASN A 92 -9.29 1.31 -7.68
N ALA A 93 -8.95 0.83 -6.49
CA ALA A 93 -7.95 -0.22 -6.32
C ALA A 93 -8.35 -1.12 -5.16
N GLU A 94 -7.75 -2.31 -5.14
CA GLU A 94 -7.99 -3.26 -4.05
C GLU A 94 -6.74 -4.07 -3.78
N PHE A 95 -6.62 -4.57 -2.56
CA PHE A 95 -5.57 -5.49 -2.22
C PHE A 95 -6.03 -6.92 -2.41
N ILE A 96 -5.17 -7.72 -3.04
CA ILE A 96 -5.31 -9.16 -3.09
C ILE A 96 -4.08 -9.66 -2.34
N GLY A 97 -4.28 -10.10 -1.09
CA GLY A 97 -3.15 -10.30 -0.20
C GLY A 97 -2.47 -8.96 0.04
N LEU A 98 -1.19 -8.88 -0.24
CA LEU A 98 -0.43 -7.65 -0.09
C LEU A 98 -0.22 -6.91 -1.41
N ASP A 99 -0.75 -7.44 -2.50
CA ASP A 99 -0.59 -6.84 -3.81
C ASP A 99 -1.77 -5.94 -4.14
N LEU A 100 -1.48 -4.73 -4.56
CA LEU A 100 -2.50 -3.77 -4.95
C LEU A 100 -2.77 -3.91 -6.45
N HIS A 101 -4.04 -4.01 -6.82
CA HIS A 101 -4.49 -4.12 -8.21
C HIS A 101 -5.52 -3.05 -8.50
N ALA A 102 -5.55 -2.59 -9.73
CA ALA A 102 -6.54 -1.62 -10.16
C ALA A 102 -7.88 -2.31 -10.36
N LEU A 103 -8.97 -1.68 -9.88
CA LEU A 103 -10.32 -2.17 -10.09
C LEU A 103 -10.91 -1.68 -11.41
N ARG A 104 -10.36 -0.59 -11.92
CA ARG A 104 -10.83 0.04 -13.15
C ARG A 104 -9.66 0.79 -13.77
N ASN A 105 -9.89 1.41 -14.89
CA ASN A 105 -8.88 2.26 -15.50
C ASN A 105 -8.60 3.45 -14.57
N ILE A 106 -7.33 3.72 -14.31
CA ILE A 106 -6.91 4.83 -13.46
C ILE A 106 -6.01 5.72 -14.30
N GLU A 107 -6.45 6.96 -14.52
CA GLU A 107 -5.67 7.89 -15.33
C GLU A 107 -4.51 8.46 -14.53
N ALA A 108 -3.46 8.87 -15.23
CA ALA A 108 -2.33 9.54 -14.59
C ALA A 108 -2.83 10.75 -13.81
N GLY A 109 -2.30 10.94 -12.62
CA GLY A 109 -2.68 12.06 -11.75
C GLY A 109 -3.87 11.78 -10.84
N THR A 110 -4.48 10.60 -10.96
CA THR A 110 -5.63 10.23 -10.13
C THR A 110 -5.15 9.63 -8.83
N GLU A 111 -5.81 10.00 -7.73
CA GLU A 111 -5.49 9.41 -6.43
C GLU A 111 -5.99 7.98 -6.38
N LEU A 112 -5.12 7.09 -5.91
CA LEU A 112 -5.46 5.69 -5.71
C LEU A 112 -6.15 5.54 -4.36
N THR A 113 -7.27 4.84 -4.33
CA THR A 113 -8.05 4.65 -3.12
C THR A 113 -8.40 3.19 -2.97
N ILE A 114 -8.58 2.79 -1.71
CA ILE A 114 -9.03 1.44 -1.37
C ILE A 114 -10.19 1.55 -0.41
N HIS A 115 -10.89 0.46 -0.20
CA HIS A 115 -11.89 0.39 0.85
C HIS A 115 -11.22 -0.22 2.07
N TYR A 116 -11.27 0.46 3.21
CA TYR A 116 -10.59 0.00 4.42
C TYR A 116 -11.27 -1.21 5.07
N GLY A 117 -12.46 -1.55 4.61
CA GLY A 117 -13.23 -2.62 5.20
C GLY A 117 -14.43 -2.05 5.93
N ASP A 118 -15.35 -2.93 6.28
CA ASP A 118 -16.62 -2.48 6.84
C ASP A 118 -16.49 -1.85 8.22
N ASP A 119 -15.40 -2.14 8.91
CA ASP A 119 -15.23 -1.66 10.28
C ASP A 119 -14.35 -0.42 10.40
N TRP A 120 -13.88 0.13 9.29
CA TRP A 120 -12.93 1.23 9.37
C TRP A 120 -13.47 2.44 10.12
N GLU A 121 -14.78 2.66 10.07
CA GLU A 121 -15.39 3.80 10.75
C GLU A 121 -15.30 3.71 12.25
N HIS A 122 -15.04 2.52 12.77
CA HIS A 122 -14.96 2.29 14.19
C HIS A 122 -13.53 2.31 14.73
N ILE A 123 -12.58 2.62 13.85
CA ILE A 123 -11.17 2.66 14.22
C ILE A 123 -10.75 4.11 14.33
N ASP A 124 -10.91 4.69 15.45
CA ASP A 124 -10.54 6.10 15.60
C ASP A 124 -9.38 6.30 16.52
#